data_76c2242b64f98cb55668454826e4b01c
#
_entry.id   76c2242b64f98cb55668454826e4b01c
#
_cell.length_a   1.000
_cell.length_b   1.000
_cell.length_c   1.000
_cell.angle_alpha   90.00
_cell.angle_beta   90.00
_cell.angle_gamma   90.00
#
_symmetry.space_group_name_H-M   'P 1'
#
loop_
_entity.id
_entity.type
_entity.pdbx_description
1 polymer ?
#
loop_
_entity_poly.entity_id
_entity_poly.type
_entity_poly.pdbx_seq_one_letter_code
_entity_poly.pdbx_strand_id
1 'polypeptide(L)'
;IYIEFVGYTTQFISCDGGQKATVLVDLAIVDSNSNTLFKDYYALDSPISTDSTQNNFIEVIRVPLPSGAYTLAVQLEDANREKSSIKGSLPLVVPTFKDQFAFSAIEIVDLAFFVTGEENRFTKSNYYIIPLLKNYFSEDMTALPYYLELYGAKDAILLERKVINSSTGQQYPALALKDTLEAQEVIALLHKVDLSDLQTGTYQLQIKATDLSSKETCLTSFDFERFNESESAFDMASMLLDPAFQESISNDSVAYYLESLIPIAQKGEIRTIIAVLKNNDIDQMRKHLQAFWYQTAGSNAYAQWISYQQQVRSVERYYANNYMEGFQTDRGRVYLKYGQPNSIVVKESSPSEYPYEIWVYDKIGIYSNKRFVFYNPDLVTNNHRLLHSDMIGELKNPAWQQILVRRNTVNGTVDDPTMMNVKHFGGNSSDFYRQY
;
A
#
# COMPACT_ATOMS: atom_id res chain seq x y z
N ILE A 1 10.36 -14.45 -5.43
CA ILE A 1 10.63 -13.02 -5.21
C ILE A 1 10.54 -12.35 -6.56
N TYR A 2 9.81 -11.25 -6.64
CA TYR A 2 9.71 -10.41 -7.83
C TYR A 2 10.26 -9.03 -7.52
N ILE A 3 11.06 -8.48 -8.44
CA ILE A 3 11.58 -7.12 -8.35
C ILE A 3 11.26 -6.42 -9.68
N GLU A 4 10.48 -5.35 -9.64
CA GLU A 4 10.22 -4.51 -10.80
C GLU A 4 11.18 -3.30 -10.78
N PHE A 5 11.85 -3.08 -11.88
CA PHE A 5 12.67 -1.91 -12.14
C PHE A 5 11.89 -0.94 -13.02
N VAL A 6 11.66 0.24 -12.48
CA VAL A 6 10.90 1.28 -13.20
C VAL A 6 11.84 1.99 -14.18
N GLY A 7 11.57 1.85 -15.47
CA GLY A 7 12.49 2.24 -16.56
C GLY A 7 12.99 3.68 -16.45
N TYR A 8 12.10 4.65 -16.19
CA TYR A 8 12.50 6.07 -16.07
C TYR A 8 13.40 6.38 -14.86
N THR A 9 13.52 5.46 -13.90
CA THR A 9 14.42 5.60 -12.73
C THR A 9 15.82 5.04 -12.99
N THR A 10 16.02 4.28 -14.06
CA THR A 10 17.28 3.67 -14.45
C THR A 10 17.90 4.40 -15.64
N GLN A 11 19.23 4.39 -15.73
CA GLN A 11 19.94 5.03 -16.83
C GLN A 11 20.18 4.04 -17.97
N PHE A 12 19.50 4.27 -19.11
CA PHE A 12 19.72 3.51 -20.34
C PHE A 12 20.92 4.07 -21.09
N ILE A 13 21.77 3.18 -21.60
CA ILE A 13 22.92 3.51 -22.45
C ILE A 13 22.80 2.83 -23.80
N SER A 14 23.40 3.42 -24.83
CA SER A 14 23.43 2.84 -26.17
C SER A 14 24.20 1.54 -26.21
N CYS A 15 23.63 0.53 -26.92
CA CYS A 15 24.26 -0.76 -27.18
C CYS A 15 23.92 -1.20 -28.61
N ASP A 16 24.49 -2.33 -29.05
CA ASP A 16 24.13 -2.92 -30.34
C ASP A 16 22.65 -3.31 -30.35
N GLY A 17 21.89 -2.72 -31.28
CA GLY A 17 20.45 -2.95 -31.43
C GLY A 17 19.55 -2.00 -30.66
N GLY A 18 20.04 -1.01 -29.91
CA GLY A 18 19.20 -0.04 -29.19
C GLY A 18 19.83 0.54 -27.94
N GLN A 19 19.04 0.55 -26.87
CA GLN A 19 19.47 1.02 -25.54
C GLN A 19 19.13 -0.03 -24.48
N LYS A 20 19.97 -0.18 -23.46
CA LYS A 20 19.72 -1.02 -22.30
C LYS A 20 20.14 -0.35 -20.99
N ALA A 21 19.49 -0.71 -19.90
CA ALA A 21 19.91 -0.42 -18.54
C ALA A 21 20.57 -1.66 -17.90
N THR A 22 21.52 -1.45 -17.00
CA THR A 22 22.15 -2.54 -16.22
C THR A 22 22.04 -2.19 -14.74
N VAL A 23 21.48 -3.11 -13.95
CA VAL A 23 21.36 -2.97 -12.49
C VAL A 23 22.16 -4.07 -11.81
N LEU A 24 23.00 -3.68 -10.86
CA LEU A 24 23.70 -4.60 -9.97
C LEU A 24 22.74 -4.98 -8.83
N VAL A 25 22.51 -6.27 -8.66
CA VAL A 25 21.59 -6.84 -7.68
C VAL A 25 22.40 -7.63 -6.66
N ASP A 26 22.34 -7.22 -5.38
CA ASP A 26 22.89 -7.95 -4.24
C ASP A 26 21.72 -8.38 -3.34
N LEU A 27 21.56 -9.68 -3.18
CA LEU A 27 20.47 -10.29 -2.44
C LEU A 27 20.99 -11.20 -1.36
N ALA A 28 20.42 -11.12 -0.16
CA ALA A 28 20.67 -12.09 0.90
C ALA A 28 19.38 -12.44 1.64
N ILE A 29 19.20 -13.71 1.98
CA ILE A 29 18.14 -14.19 2.85
C ILE A 29 18.77 -14.73 4.12
N VAL A 30 18.36 -14.16 5.24
CA VAL A 30 18.88 -14.53 6.57
C VAL A 30 17.75 -15.07 7.45
N ASP A 31 18.08 -16.05 8.29
CA ASP A 31 17.14 -16.57 9.28
C ASP A 31 17.07 -15.68 10.54
N SER A 32 16.25 -16.07 11.51
CA SER A 32 16.11 -15.37 12.81
C SER A 32 17.39 -15.36 13.67
N ASN A 33 18.35 -16.23 13.37
CA ASN A 33 19.63 -16.31 14.05
C ASN A 33 20.73 -15.57 13.30
N SER A 34 20.38 -14.79 12.25
CA SER A 34 21.30 -14.08 11.37
C SER A 34 22.22 -14.99 10.52
N ASN A 35 21.87 -16.26 10.34
CA ASN A 35 22.57 -17.11 9.39
C ASN A 35 22.09 -16.80 7.96
N THR A 36 23.04 -16.61 7.05
CA THR A 36 22.74 -16.41 5.63
C THR A 36 22.43 -17.75 4.98
N LEU A 37 21.20 -17.93 4.51
CA LEU A 37 20.75 -19.14 3.83
C LEU A 37 20.87 -19.03 2.30
N PHE A 38 20.78 -17.82 1.77
CA PHE A 38 20.95 -17.53 0.36
C PHE A 38 21.66 -16.18 0.20
N LYS A 39 22.59 -16.11 -0.72
CA LYS A 39 23.23 -14.86 -1.14
C LYS A 39 23.55 -14.96 -2.63
N ASP A 40 23.23 -13.91 -3.36
CA ASP A 40 23.56 -13.80 -4.78
C ASP A 40 23.91 -12.35 -5.14
N TYR A 41 24.87 -12.19 -6.07
CA TYR A 41 25.29 -10.90 -6.58
C TYR A 41 25.54 -11.02 -8.07
N TYR A 42 24.80 -10.24 -8.86
CA TYR A 42 24.87 -10.29 -10.32
C TYR A 42 24.47 -8.96 -10.95
N ALA A 43 24.85 -8.81 -12.23
CA ALA A 43 24.36 -7.73 -13.08
C ALA A 43 23.13 -8.20 -13.87
N LEU A 44 22.05 -7.44 -13.79
CA LEU A 44 20.83 -7.65 -14.54
C LEU A 44 20.72 -6.62 -15.66
N ASP A 45 20.69 -7.07 -16.89
CA ASP A 45 20.42 -6.22 -18.05
C ASP A 45 18.90 -6.13 -18.32
N SER A 46 18.40 -4.95 -18.62
CA SER A 46 17.05 -4.79 -19.18
C SER A 46 16.94 -5.42 -20.56
N PRO A 47 15.74 -5.74 -21.05
CA PRO A 47 15.52 -5.94 -22.47
C PRO A 47 16.04 -4.74 -23.28
N ILE A 48 16.55 -5.00 -24.49
CA ILE A 48 17.00 -3.93 -25.39
C ILE A 48 15.77 -3.18 -25.90
N SER A 49 15.73 -1.87 -25.68
CA SER A 49 14.74 -0.97 -26.26
C SER A 49 15.23 -0.45 -27.59
N THR A 50 14.46 -0.67 -28.65
CA THR A 50 14.76 -0.19 -30.02
C THR A 50 14.23 1.22 -30.28
N ASP A 51 13.38 1.70 -29.41
CA ASP A 51 12.84 3.06 -29.41
C ASP A 51 13.36 3.85 -28.20
N SER A 52 12.94 5.11 -28.04
CA SER A 52 13.33 5.93 -26.91
C SER A 52 12.54 5.63 -25.64
N THR A 53 11.70 4.59 -25.61
CA THR A 53 10.89 4.23 -24.45
C THR A 53 11.75 3.47 -23.44
N GLN A 54 11.69 3.90 -22.19
CA GLN A 54 12.35 3.25 -21.05
C GLN A 54 11.33 2.33 -20.36
N ASN A 55 11.14 1.14 -20.90
CA ASN A 55 10.17 0.18 -20.37
C ASN A 55 10.61 -0.37 -19.00
N ASN A 56 9.64 -0.64 -18.16
CA ASN A 56 9.87 -1.39 -16.92
C ASN A 56 10.32 -2.83 -17.25
N PHE A 57 11.11 -3.40 -16.35
CA PHE A 57 11.50 -4.82 -16.48
C PHE A 57 11.48 -5.51 -15.12
N ILE A 58 11.29 -6.84 -15.13
CA ILE A 58 11.04 -7.62 -13.93
C ILE A 58 12.09 -8.70 -13.79
N GLU A 59 12.65 -8.83 -12.60
CA GLU A 59 13.46 -9.96 -12.19
C GLU A 59 12.64 -10.94 -11.35
N VAL A 60 12.81 -12.21 -11.64
CA VAL A 60 12.16 -13.33 -10.93
C VAL A 60 13.21 -14.22 -10.31
N ILE A 61 13.22 -14.28 -8.98
CA ILE A 61 14.18 -15.06 -8.21
C ILE A 61 13.41 -16.15 -7.45
N ARG A 62 13.79 -17.39 -7.67
CA ARG A 62 13.23 -18.56 -6.98
C ARG A 62 14.26 -19.16 -6.05
N VAL A 63 13.97 -19.15 -4.76
CA VAL A 63 14.86 -19.73 -3.75
C VAL A 63 14.07 -20.77 -2.96
N PRO A 64 14.51 -22.04 -2.94
CA PRO A 64 13.90 -23.05 -2.08
C PRO A 64 14.28 -22.77 -0.63
N LEU A 65 13.26 -22.54 0.19
CA LEU A 65 13.42 -22.27 1.63
C LEU A 65 12.50 -23.18 2.44
N PRO A 66 12.95 -23.72 3.57
CA PRO A 66 12.05 -24.33 4.54
C PRO A 66 10.99 -23.34 5.03
N SER A 67 9.87 -23.84 5.55
CA SER A 67 8.91 -22.97 6.23
C SER A 67 9.53 -22.29 7.44
N GLY A 68 9.28 -20.98 7.59
CA GLY A 68 9.88 -20.18 8.63
C GLY A 68 9.80 -18.67 8.36
N ALA A 69 10.36 -17.92 9.30
CA ALA A 69 10.48 -16.46 9.18
C ALA A 69 11.93 -16.07 8.86
N TYR A 70 12.08 -15.24 7.85
CA TYR A 70 13.36 -14.79 7.30
C TYR A 70 13.36 -13.28 7.10
N THR A 71 14.52 -12.74 6.82
CA THR A 71 14.70 -11.38 6.35
C THR A 71 15.35 -11.41 4.98
N LEU A 72 14.69 -10.81 3.99
CA LEU A 72 15.25 -10.54 2.67
C LEU A 72 15.95 -9.18 2.71
N ALA A 73 17.27 -9.17 2.55
CA ALA A 73 18.07 -7.97 2.36
C ALA A 73 18.35 -7.78 0.88
N VAL A 74 18.15 -6.57 0.37
CA VAL A 74 18.30 -6.22 -1.05
C VAL A 74 19.15 -4.95 -1.15
N GLN A 75 20.16 -4.97 -1.99
CA GLN A 75 20.86 -3.78 -2.44
C GLN A 75 20.81 -3.74 -3.97
N LEU A 76 20.38 -2.61 -4.52
CA LEU A 76 20.28 -2.36 -5.95
C LEU A 76 21.14 -1.15 -6.30
N GLU A 77 21.88 -1.22 -7.41
CA GLU A 77 22.71 -0.14 -7.89
C GLU A 77 22.60 -0.03 -9.41
N ASP A 78 22.30 1.14 -9.93
CA ASP A 78 22.34 1.42 -11.36
C ASP A 78 23.80 1.50 -11.82
N ALA A 79 24.24 0.52 -12.60
CA ALA A 79 25.63 0.43 -13.06
C ALA A 79 26.06 1.63 -13.94
N ASN A 80 25.11 2.38 -14.50
CA ASN A 80 25.35 3.50 -15.40
C ASN A 80 25.24 4.86 -14.70
N ARG A 81 24.96 4.88 -13.37
CA ARG A 81 24.77 6.11 -12.60
C ARG A 81 25.59 6.09 -11.33
N GLU A 82 26.42 7.09 -11.12
CA GLU A 82 27.17 7.24 -9.88
C GLU A 82 26.25 7.46 -8.67
N LYS A 83 26.58 6.81 -7.53
CA LYS A 83 25.88 6.96 -6.23
C LYS A 83 24.40 6.63 -6.25
N SER A 84 24.01 5.62 -7.04
CA SER A 84 22.61 5.19 -7.21
C SER A 84 22.18 4.05 -6.31
N SER A 85 22.97 3.66 -5.32
CA SER A 85 22.71 2.49 -4.49
C SER A 85 21.51 2.68 -3.56
N ILE A 86 20.55 1.77 -3.64
CA ILE A 86 19.38 1.67 -2.77
C ILE A 86 19.48 0.37 -1.96
N LYS A 87 19.28 0.46 -0.65
CA LYS A 87 19.29 -0.70 0.25
C LYS A 87 17.96 -0.80 0.99
N GLY A 88 17.48 -2.03 1.14
CA GLY A 88 16.27 -2.32 1.90
C GLY A 88 16.30 -3.70 2.51
N SER A 89 15.48 -3.91 3.53
CA SER A 89 15.22 -5.23 4.09
C SER A 89 13.73 -5.42 4.32
N LEU A 90 13.23 -6.62 4.03
CA LEU A 90 11.83 -6.97 4.12
C LEU A 90 11.69 -8.27 4.91
N PRO A 91 10.71 -8.39 5.82
CA PRO A 91 10.38 -9.66 6.43
C PRO A 91 9.80 -10.60 5.35
N LEU A 92 10.26 -11.83 5.35
CA LEU A 92 9.81 -12.90 4.47
C LEU A 92 9.32 -14.05 5.32
N VAL A 93 8.05 -14.43 5.17
CA VAL A 93 7.47 -15.59 5.83
C VAL A 93 7.19 -16.64 4.79
N VAL A 94 7.80 -17.82 4.95
CA VAL A 94 7.54 -18.99 4.12
C VAL A 94 6.56 -19.89 4.88
N PRO A 95 5.31 -20.03 4.40
CA PRO A 95 4.31 -20.86 5.08
C PRO A 95 4.62 -22.35 4.92
N THR A 96 4.02 -23.17 5.75
CA THR A 96 4.04 -24.63 5.60
C THR A 96 2.90 -25.02 4.68
N PHE A 97 3.21 -25.68 3.57
CA PHE A 97 2.21 -26.23 2.65
C PHE A 97 2.06 -27.76 2.76
N LYS A 98 3.11 -28.42 3.29
CA LYS A 98 3.10 -29.89 3.40
C LYS A 98 1.99 -30.33 4.33
N ASP A 99 1.12 -31.22 3.82
CA ASP A 99 -0.01 -31.82 4.52
C ASP A 99 -1.03 -30.80 5.09
N GLN A 100 -1.03 -29.56 4.55
CA GLN A 100 -1.97 -28.51 4.96
C GLN A 100 -2.88 -28.11 3.79
N PHE A 101 -4.15 -27.92 4.11
CA PHE A 101 -5.11 -27.34 3.19
C PHE A 101 -4.93 -25.81 3.19
N ALA A 102 -4.21 -25.29 2.20
CA ALA A 102 -3.79 -23.90 2.19
C ALA A 102 -3.63 -23.32 0.78
N PHE A 103 -3.85 -22.03 0.65
CA PHE A 103 -3.53 -21.26 -0.54
C PHE A 103 -2.09 -20.75 -0.54
N SER A 104 -1.49 -20.64 -1.73
CA SER A 104 -0.37 -19.73 -1.95
C SER A 104 -0.79 -18.27 -1.75
N ALA A 105 0.16 -17.33 -1.82
CA ALA A 105 -0.16 -15.92 -1.97
C ALA A 105 -0.89 -15.68 -3.31
N ILE A 106 -1.79 -14.69 -3.35
CA ILE A 106 -2.41 -14.21 -4.59
C ILE A 106 -1.36 -13.42 -5.37
N GLU A 107 -1.13 -13.81 -6.61
CA GLU A 107 -0.29 -13.08 -7.57
C GLU A 107 -1.18 -12.36 -8.57
N ILE A 108 -1.07 -11.04 -8.64
CA ILE A 108 -1.73 -10.27 -9.69
C ILE A 108 -0.93 -10.43 -10.98
N VAL A 109 -1.63 -10.55 -12.09
CA VAL A 109 -1.06 -10.96 -13.36
C VAL A 109 -1.24 -9.85 -14.39
N ASP A 110 -0.16 -9.51 -15.09
CA ASP A 110 -0.19 -8.64 -16.27
C ASP A 110 -0.51 -9.45 -17.52
N LEU A 111 0.19 -10.57 -17.69
CA LEU A 111 0.00 -11.50 -18.80
C LEU A 111 0.08 -12.94 -18.31
N ALA A 112 -0.87 -13.78 -18.70
CA ALA A 112 -0.79 -15.22 -18.50
C ALA A 112 -1.39 -16.00 -19.67
N PHE A 113 -0.75 -17.12 -20.01
CA PHE A 113 -1.27 -18.07 -20.97
C PHE A 113 -0.74 -19.47 -20.68
N PHE A 114 -1.49 -20.49 -21.11
CA PHE A 114 -1.10 -21.88 -20.95
C PHE A 114 0.05 -22.24 -21.88
N VAL A 115 1.06 -22.93 -21.36
CA VAL A 115 2.24 -23.38 -22.14
C VAL A 115 2.41 -24.88 -22.03
N THR A 116 2.77 -25.50 -23.19
CA THR A 116 3.21 -26.88 -23.26
C THR A 116 4.65 -26.85 -23.75
N GLY A 117 5.62 -27.14 -22.89
CA GLY A 117 7.02 -27.14 -23.30
C GLY A 117 7.99 -26.87 -22.17
N GLU A 118 9.16 -26.30 -22.49
CA GLU A 118 10.20 -26.05 -21.53
C GLU A 118 9.77 -24.99 -20.48
N GLU A 119 9.96 -25.32 -19.21
CA GLU A 119 9.78 -24.41 -18.11
C GLU A 119 10.88 -23.36 -18.09
N ASN A 120 10.49 -22.13 -17.83
CA ASN A 120 11.41 -21.02 -17.59
C ASN A 120 11.06 -20.30 -16.27
N ARG A 121 11.80 -19.25 -15.93
CA ARG A 121 11.58 -18.51 -14.66
C ARG A 121 10.20 -17.90 -14.50
N PHE A 122 9.43 -17.74 -15.58
CA PHE A 122 8.05 -17.22 -15.55
C PHE A 122 6.98 -18.33 -15.59
N THR A 123 7.37 -19.60 -15.74
CA THR A 123 6.41 -20.71 -15.85
C THR A 123 6.07 -21.28 -14.47
N LYS A 124 4.77 -21.42 -14.16
CA LYS A 124 4.23 -22.06 -12.95
C LYS A 124 3.04 -22.94 -13.34
N SER A 125 3.02 -24.19 -12.90
CA SER A 125 1.91 -25.14 -13.14
C SER A 125 1.37 -25.09 -14.58
N ASN A 126 2.25 -25.10 -15.58
CA ASN A 126 1.97 -25.00 -17.02
C ASN A 126 1.40 -23.64 -17.48
N TYR A 127 1.47 -22.60 -16.67
CA TYR A 127 1.16 -21.23 -17.10
C TYR A 127 2.43 -20.39 -17.20
N TYR A 128 2.58 -19.66 -18.29
CA TYR A 128 3.51 -18.55 -18.37
C TYR A 128 2.86 -17.35 -17.73
N ILE A 129 3.49 -16.75 -16.71
CA ILE A 129 2.90 -15.69 -15.89
C ILE A 129 3.88 -14.53 -15.78
N ILE A 130 3.47 -13.35 -16.25
CA ILE A 130 4.15 -12.09 -15.94
C ILE A 130 3.36 -11.43 -14.81
N PRO A 131 3.96 -11.24 -13.62
CA PRO A 131 3.27 -10.62 -12.50
C PRO A 131 3.10 -9.12 -12.70
N LEU A 132 2.02 -8.57 -12.17
CA LEU A 132 1.75 -7.15 -12.06
C LEU A 132 2.02 -6.72 -10.62
N LEU A 133 3.12 -5.99 -10.38
CA LEU A 133 3.58 -5.63 -9.04
C LEU A 133 2.95 -4.31 -8.54
N LYS A 134 1.65 -4.15 -8.73
CA LYS A 134 0.89 -2.99 -8.24
C LYS A 134 -0.45 -3.42 -7.67
N ASN A 135 -1.00 -2.60 -6.81
CA ASN A 135 -2.32 -2.78 -6.21
C ASN A 135 -3.29 -1.64 -6.57
N TYR A 136 -2.93 -0.79 -7.52
CA TYR A 136 -3.74 0.32 -8.01
C TYR A 136 -4.18 0.03 -9.45
N PHE A 137 -5.49 0.15 -9.69
CA PHE A 137 -6.14 -0.12 -10.98
C PHE A 137 -6.88 1.13 -11.45
N SER A 138 -6.35 1.80 -12.47
CA SER A 138 -6.97 2.94 -13.15
C SER A 138 -8.15 2.50 -14.03
N GLU A 139 -8.93 3.43 -14.51
CA GLU A 139 -10.15 3.16 -15.30
C GLU A 139 -9.91 2.35 -16.57
N ASP A 140 -8.75 2.53 -17.22
CA ASP A 140 -8.31 1.76 -18.38
C ASP A 140 -8.08 0.27 -18.08
N MET A 141 -7.88 -0.07 -16.80
CA MET A 141 -7.71 -1.45 -16.34
C MET A 141 -9.06 -2.05 -15.94
N THR A 142 -9.78 -2.58 -16.89
CA THR A 142 -11.15 -3.13 -16.69
C THR A 142 -11.18 -4.50 -16.01
N ALA A 143 -10.04 -5.12 -15.77
CA ALA A 143 -9.96 -6.44 -15.15
C ALA A 143 -8.79 -6.54 -14.17
N LEU A 144 -8.96 -7.38 -13.13
CA LEU A 144 -7.94 -7.79 -12.19
C LEU A 144 -7.71 -9.29 -12.37
N PRO A 145 -6.81 -9.71 -13.26
CA PRO A 145 -6.42 -11.10 -13.37
C PRO A 145 -5.50 -11.48 -12.22
N TYR A 146 -5.70 -12.69 -11.69
CA TYR A 146 -4.92 -13.20 -10.58
C TYR A 146 -4.66 -14.69 -10.71
N TYR A 147 -3.53 -15.12 -10.16
CA TYR A 147 -3.10 -16.48 -10.05
C TYR A 147 -2.86 -16.85 -8.58
N LEU A 148 -3.22 -18.06 -8.21
CA LEU A 148 -2.87 -18.68 -6.92
C LEU A 148 -2.94 -20.20 -7.03
N GLU A 149 -2.32 -20.89 -6.10
CA GLU A 149 -2.35 -22.34 -6.00
C GLU A 149 -3.01 -22.78 -4.68
N LEU A 150 -3.81 -23.84 -4.74
CA LEU A 150 -4.41 -24.50 -3.58
C LEU A 150 -3.76 -25.86 -3.41
N TYR A 151 -3.30 -26.13 -2.19
CA TYR A 151 -2.60 -27.35 -1.79
C TYR A 151 -3.42 -28.16 -0.81
N GLY A 152 -3.15 -29.48 -0.73
CA GLY A 152 -3.67 -30.37 0.31
C GLY A 152 -5.14 -30.72 0.19
N ALA A 153 -5.75 -30.55 -0.97
CA ALA A 153 -7.13 -30.96 -1.26
C ALA A 153 -7.27 -32.48 -1.18
N LYS A 154 -8.23 -33.00 -0.41
CA LYS A 154 -8.47 -34.44 -0.22
C LYS A 154 -9.68 -34.92 -1.00
N ASP A 155 -10.62 -34.05 -1.28
CA ASP A 155 -11.88 -34.31 -1.98
C ASP A 155 -12.29 -33.06 -2.78
N ALA A 156 -13.49 -33.06 -3.36
CA ALA A 156 -14.03 -31.90 -4.06
C ALA A 156 -14.03 -30.66 -3.18
N ILE A 157 -13.66 -29.53 -3.78
CA ILE A 157 -13.45 -28.24 -3.13
C ILE A 157 -14.54 -27.27 -3.54
N LEU A 158 -15.17 -26.63 -2.57
CA LEU A 158 -16.00 -25.47 -2.81
C LEU A 158 -15.11 -24.22 -2.78
N LEU A 159 -14.95 -23.57 -3.93
CA LEU A 159 -14.24 -22.30 -4.08
C LEU A 159 -15.24 -21.15 -4.04
N GLU A 160 -15.01 -20.17 -3.18
CA GLU A 160 -15.81 -18.95 -3.06
C GLU A 160 -14.91 -17.73 -3.18
N ARG A 161 -15.30 -16.75 -4.03
CA ARG A 161 -14.65 -15.46 -4.16
C ARG A 161 -15.62 -14.35 -3.79
N LYS A 162 -15.13 -13.32 -3.09
CA LYS A 162 -15.86 -12.11 -2.75
C LYS A 162 -14.98 -10.89 -2.99
N VAL A 163 -15.61 -9.78 -3.37
CA VAL A 163 -15.01 -8.45 -3.39
C VAL A 163 -15.75 -7.59 -2.37
N ILE A 164 -15.00 -6.95 -1.49
CA ILE A 164 -15.53 -6.17 -0.36
C ILE A 164 -14.92 -4.78 -0.42
N ASN A 165 -15.73 -3.74 -0.30
CA ASN A 165 -15.23 -2.39 -0.08
C ASN A 165 -14.63 -2.29 1.33
N SER A 166 -13.35 -1.95 1.42
CA SER A 166 -12.59 -1.97 2.68
C SER A 166 -13.06 -0.91 3.68
N SER A 167 -13.60 0.21 3.17
CA SER A 167 -14.07 1.33 4.01
C SER A 167 -15.48 1.09 4.56
N THR A 168 -16.40 0.54 3.73
CA THR A 168 -17.82 0.39 4.08
C THR A 168 -18.20 -1.02 4.54
N GLY A 169 -17.38 -2.04 4.18
CA GLY A 169 -17.72 -3.44 4.38
C GLY A 169 -18.74 -4.00 3.37
N GLN A 170 -19.16 -3.19 2.38
CA GLN A 170 -20.10 -3.61 1.35
C GLN A 170 -19.52 -4.72 0.49
N GLN A 171 -20.30 -5.78 0.26
CA GLN A 171 -19.97 -6.86 -0.66
C GLN A 171 -20.60 -6.61 -2.03
N TYR A 172 -19.93 -7.07 -3.08
CA TYR A 172 -20.37 -6.95 -4.48
C TYR A 172 -20.78 -8.33 -5.03
N PRO A 173 -22.07 -8.71 -4.96
CA PRO A 173 -22.53 -10.03 -5.40
C PRO A 173 -22.27 -10.32 -6.88
N ALA A 174 -22.31 -9.28 -7.74
CA ALA A 174 -22.00 -9.41 -9.18
C ALA A 174 -20.55 -9.86 -9.45
N LEU A 175 -19.64 -9.59 -8.52
CA LEU A 175 -18.23 -9.98 -8.61
C LEU A 175 -17.91 -11.28 -7.83
N ALA A 176 -18.92 -11.88 -7.20
CA ALA A 176 -18.74 -13.13 -6.48
C ALA A 176 -18.55 -14.29 -7.47
N LEU A 177 -17.81 -15.30 -7.02
CA LEU A 177 -17.67 -16.58 -7.70
C LEU A 177 -18.00 -17.67 -6.69
N LYS A 178 -18.69 -18.70 -7.16
CA LYS A 178 -18.86 -19.95 -6.41
C LYS A 178 -18.73 -21.10 -7.38
N ASP A 179 -17.75 -21.97 -7.16
CA ASP A 179 -17.42 -23.07 -8.05
C ASP A 179 -17.05 -24.31 -7.23
N THR A 180 -17.13 -25.48 -7.88
CA THR A 180 -16.73 -26.74 -7.27
C THR A 180 -15.64 -27.36 -8.13
N LEU A 181 -14.48 -27.60 -7.51
CA LEU A 181 -13.27 -28.10 -8.15
C LEU A 181 -13.00 -29.55 -7.71
N GLU A 182 -12.46 -30.35 -8.62
CA GLU A 182 -11.98 -31.70 -8.28
C GLU A 182 -10.65 -31.63 -7.52
N ALA A 183 -10.43 -32.57 -6.60
CA ALA A 183 -9.20 -32.64 -5.84
C ALA A 183 -8.01 -32.99 -6.77
N GLN A 184 -6.91 -32.26 -6.58
CA GLN A 184 -5.62 -32.51 -7.21
C GLN A 184 -4.53 -32.19 -6.19
N GLU A 185 -3.31 -32.70 -6.43
CA GLU A 185 -2.16 -32.42 -5.55
C GLU A 185 -1.90 -30.92 -5.43
N VAL A 186 -1.98 -30.22 -6.58
CA VAL A 186 -1.92 -28.75 -6.67
C VAL A 186 -3.03 -28.31 -7.64
N ILE A 187 -3.91 -27.46 -7.17
CA ILE A 187 -4.94 -26.84 -8.00
C ILE A 187 -4.49 -25.42 -8.35
N ALA A 188 -4.06 -25.24 -9.59
CA ALA A 188 -3.68 -23.95 -10.12
C ALA A 188 -4.92 -23.18 -10.58
N LEU A 189 -5.11 -21.98 -10.04
CA LEU A 189 -6.26 -21.12 -10.30
C LEU A 189 -5.80 -19.84 -11.01
N LEU A 190 -6.22 -19.67 -12.25
CA LEU A 190 -6.05 -18.45 -13.02
C LEU A 190 -7.43 -17.86 -13.31
N HIS A 191 -7.80 -16.80 -12.64
CA HIS A 191 -9.10 -16.14 -12.76
C HIS A 191 -8.94 -14.64 -12.93
N LYS A 192 -10.05 -13.97 -13.23
CA LYS A 192 -10.11 -12.50 -13.26
C LYS A 192 -11.36 -11.96 -12.55
N VAL A 193 -11.25 -10.78 -11.97
CA VAL A 193 -12.38 -9.97 -11.50
C VAL A 193 -12.63 -8.89 -12.54
N ASP A 194 -13.88 -8.71 -12.95
CA ASP A 194 -14.28 -7.58 -13.77
C ASP A 194 -14.36 -6.32 -12.90
N LEU A 195 -13.59 -5.29 -13.27
CA LEU A 195 -13.54 -4.02 -12.56
C LEU A 195 -14.30 -2.91 -13.27
N SER A 196 -14.94 -3.18 -14.43
CA SER A 196 -15.54 -2.15 -15.31
C SER A 196 -16.54 -1.27 -14.56
N ASP A 197 -17.43 -1.90 -13.77
CA ASP A 197 -18.48 -1.21 -13.02
C ASP A 197 -18.09 -0.94 -11.55
N LEU A 198 -16.84 -1.26 -11.16
CA LEU A 198 -16.39 -1.07 -9.79
C LEU A 198 -16.01 0.40 -9.59
N GLN A 199 -16.65 1.04 -8.62
CA GLN A 199 -16.46 2.45 -8.29
C GLN A 199 -15.05 2.74 -7.78
N THR A 200 -14.68 4.01 -7.78
CA THR A 200 -13.45 4.47 -7.11
C THR A 200 -13.50 4.14 -5.62
N GLY A 201 -12.45 3.48 -5.12
CA GLY A 201 -12.39 3.07 -3.72
C GLY A 201 -11.28 2.08 -3.41
N THR A 202 -11.23 1.68 -2.15
CA THR A 202 -10.34 0.63 -1.64
C THR A 202 -11.12 -0.66 -1.43
N TYR A 203 -10.57 -1.76 -1.90
CA TYR A 203 -11.25 -3.04 -1.96
C TYR A 203 -10.37 -4.18 -1.46
N GLN A 204 -11.02 -5.24 -1.02
CA GLN A 204 -10.38 -6.50 -0.69
C GLN A 204 -10.98 -7.63 -1.53
N LEU A 205 -10.15 -8.31 -2.31
CA LEU A 205 -10.44 -9.59 -2.93
C LEU A 205 -10.23 -10.68 -1.89
N GLN A 206 -11.25 -11.44 -1.52
CA GLN A 206 -11.18 -12.59 -0.63
C GLN A 206 -11.47 -13.86 -1.40
N ILE A 207 -10.65 -14.90 -1.21
CA ILE A 207 -10.81 -16.23 -1.82
C ILE A 207 -10.78 -17.25 -0.70
N LYS A 208 -11.87 -18.03 -0.61
CA LYS A 208 -12.06 -19.09 0.39
C LYS A 208 -12.20 -20.42 -0.32
N ALA A 209 -11.50 -21.44 0.15
CA ALA A 209 -11.75 -22.83 -0.21
C ALA A 209 -12.28 -23.61 0.98
N THR A 210 -13.18 -24.56 0.70
CA THR A 210 -13.72 -25.50 1.68
C THR A 210 -13.63 -26.90 1.09
N ASP A 211 -12.88 -27.78 1.71
CA ASP A 211 -12.87 -29.21 1.37
C ASP A 211 -14.21 -29.84 1.80
N LEU A 212 -14.91 -30.47 0.85
CA LEU A 212 -16.30 -30.95 1.11
C LEU A 212 -16.36 -32.17 2.00
N SER A 213 -15.27 -32.94 2.11
CA SER A 213 -15.19 -34.10 2.99
C SER A 213 -14.74 -33.74 4.39
N SER A 214 -13.57 -33.12 4.53
CA SER A 214 -12.99 -32.80 5.85
C SER A 214 -13.62 -31.56 6.52
N LYS A 215 -14.32 -30.72 5.75
CA LYS A 215 -14.83 -29.38 6.15
C LYS A 215 -13.73 -28.41 6.56
N GLU A 216 -12.48 -28.74 6.29
CA GLU A 216 -11.38 -27.79 6.44
C GLU A 216 -11.58 -26.59 5.53
N THR A 217 -11.17 -25.40 5.99
CA THR A 217 -11.29 -24.16 5.24
C THR A 217 -9.97 -23.41 5.24
N CYS A 218 -9.63 -22.81 4.10
CA CYS A 218 -8.55 -21.84 4.03
C CYS A 218 -9.02 -20.56 3.34
N LEU A 219 -8.39 -19.43 3.66
CA LEU A 219 -8.74 -18.11 3.20
C LEU A 219 -7.44 -17.36 2.82
N THR A 220 -7.47 -16.67 1.70
CA THR A 220 -6.45 -15.71 1.31
C THR A 220 -7.10 -14.42 0.83
N SER A 221 -6.38 -13.29 0.85
CA SER A 221 -6.92 -12.01 0.43
C SER A 221 -5.86 -11.12 -0.22
N PHE A 222 -6.32 -10.20 -1.07
CA PHE A 222 -5.52 -9.18 -1.71
C PHE A 222 -6.24 -7.83 -1.65
N ASP A 223 -5.54 -6.79 -1.16
CA ASP A 223 -6.09 -5.44 -1.04
C ASP A 223 -5.68 -4.61 -2.25
N PHE A 224 -6.65 -3.92 -2.87
CA PHE A 224 -6.40 -3.09 -4.05
C PHE A 224 -7.19 -1.79 -4.02
N GLU A 225 -6.68 -0.82 -4.78
CA GLU A 225 -7.34 0.46 -5.02
C GLU A 225 -7.87 0.49 -6.46
N ARG A 226 -9.13 0.90 -6.64
CA ARG A 226 -9.76 1.16 -7.94
C ARG A 226 -9.94 2.65 -8.13
N PHE A 227 -9.59 3.15 -9.30
CA PHE A 227 -9.98 4.46 -9.79
C PHE A 227 -10.83 4.30 -11.04
N ASN A 228 -12.04 4.90 -11.05
CA ASN A 228 -12.96 4.89 -12.17
C ASN A 228 -13.52 6.30 -12.32
N GLU A 229 -13.13 7.00 -13.39
CA GLU A 229 -13.50 8.39 -13.65
C GLU A 229 -14.95 8.53 -14.15
N SER A 230 -15.53 7.46 -14.73
CA SER A 230 -16.86 7.47 -15.33
C SER A 230 -18.01 7.74 -14.35
N GLU A 231 -17.77 7.69 -13.05
CA GLU A 231 -18.76 7.98 -12.00
C GLU A 231 -18.69 9.38 -11.42
N SER A 232 -17.69 10.17 -11.77
CA SER A 232 -17.56 11.55 -11.28
C SER A 232 -18.39 12.56 -12.07
N ALA A 233 -19.13 12.13 -13.07
CA ALA A 233 -20.10 12.96 -13.79
C ALA A 233 -21.42 13.10 -13.02
N PHE A 234 -21.35 13.36 -11.72
CA PHE A 234 -22.39 14.14 -11.06
C PHE A 234 -22.49 15.46 -11.84
N ASP A 235 -23.61 15.71 -12.50
CA ASP A 235 -23.76 16.91 -13.32
C ASP A 235 -23.67 18.17 -12.43
N MET A 236 -22.43 18.58 -12.18
CA MET A 236 -22.10 19.74 -11.35
C MET A 236 -22.72 21.03 -11.91
N ALA A 237 -22.97 21.09 -13.23
CA ALA A 237 -23.56 22.27 -13.86
C ALA A 237 -25.01 22.45 -13.47
N SER A 238 -25.76 21.34 -13.33
CA SER A 238 -27.19 21.36 -12.95
C SER A 238 -27.40 21.34 -11.44
N MET A 239 -26.37 21.15 -10.64
CA MET A 239 -26.48 21.04 -9.19
C MET A 239 -26.88 22.38 -8.56
N LEU A 240 -28.02 22.39 -7.85
CA LEU A 240 -28.42 23.50 -7.01
C LEU A 240 -27.70 23.43 -5.66
N LEU A 241 -27.20 24.58 -5.18
CA LEU A 241 -26.61 24.66 -3.85
C LEU A 241 -27.70 24.56 -2.79
N ASP A 242 -27.53 23.63 -1.87
CA ASP A 242 -28.36 23.51 -0.69
C ASP A 242 -28.08 24.73 0.24
N PRO A 243 -29.11 25.47 0.67
CA PRO A 243 -28.95 26.62 1.57
C PRO A 243 -28.14 26.28 2.84
N ALA A 244 -28.32 25.08 3.41
CA ALA A 244 -27.59 24.64 4.58
C ALA A 244 -26.07 24.55 4.34
N PHE A 245 -25.64 24.01 3.21
CA PHE A 245 -24.23 24.01 2.80
C PHE A 245 -23.72 25.43 2.53
N GLN A 246 -24.55 26.27 1.89
CA GLN A 246 -24.18 27.63 1.53
C GLN A 246 -23.96 28.49 2.77
N GLU A 247 -24.83 28.39 3.77
CA GLU A 247 -24.75 29.17 5.01
C GLU A 247 -23.70 28.66 5.99
N SER A 248 -23.32 27.38 5.91
CA SER A 248 -22.36 26.74 6.83
C SER A 248 -20.93 27.20 6.64
N ILE A 249 -20.58 27.85 5.52
CA ILE A 249 -19.20 28.21 5.15
C ILE A 249 -19.16 29.64 4.58
N SER A 250 -18.30 30.49 5.15
CA SER A 250 -18.04 31.81 4.57
C SER A 250 -17.29 31.72 3.24
N ASN A 251 -17.40 32.74 2.38
CA ASN A 251 -16.67 32.77 1.10
C ASN A 251 -15.16 32.66 1.29
N ASP A 252 -14.62 33.28 2.34
CA ASP A 252 -13.18 33.29 2.63
C ASP A 252 -12.66 31.91 3.08
N SER A 253 -13.55 31.03 3.53
CA SER A 253 -13.17 29.72 4.11
C SER A 253 -13.45 28.54 3.17
N VAL A 254 -14.14 28.75 2.03
CA VAL A 254 -14.57 27.64 1.18
C VAL A 254 -13.39 26.92 0.56
N ALA A 255 -12.36 27.65 0.12
CA ALA A 255 -11.13 27.06 -0.44
C ALA A 255 -10.39 26.22 0.60
N TYR A 256 -10.25 26.72 1.84
CA TYR A 256 -9.66 26.00 2.97
C TYR A 256 -10.39 24.66 3.23
N TYR A 257 -11.71 24.69 3.31
CA TYR A 257 -12.49 23.46 3.56
C TYR A 257 -12.51 22.50 2.37
N LEU A 258 -12.48 23.01 1.14
CA LEU A 258 -12.36 22.15 -0.04
C LEU A 258 -10.99 21.46 -0.06
N GLU A 259 -9.90 22.19 0.23
CA GLU A 259 -8.55 21.62 0.33
C GLU A 259 -8.45 20.59 1.47
N SER A 260 -9.12 20.86 2.60
CA SER A 260 -9.13 19.94 3.73
C SER A 260 -9.76 18.57 3.44
N LEU A 261 -10.46 18.38 2.30
CA LEU A 261 -10.95 17.07 1.85
C LEU A 261 -9.84 16.16 1.30
N ILE A 262 -8.69 16.72 0.89
CA ILE A 262 -7.59 15.95 0.27
C ILE A 262 -7.19 14.70 1.08
N PRO A 263 -7.08 14.73 2.42
CA PRO A 263 -6.77 13.54 3.20
C PRO A 263 -7.74 12.37 3.06
N ILE A 264 -9.02 12.64 2.79
CA ILE A 264 -10.09 11.64 2.69
C ILE A 264 -10.57 11.38 1.27
N ALA A 265 -10.15 12.23 0.32
CA ALA A 265 -10.53 12.14 -1.08
C ALA A 265 -9.76 11.03 -1.81
N GLN A 266 -10.39 10.43 -2.81
CA GLN A 266 -9.76 9.47 -3.71
C GLN A 266 -8.80 10.19 -4.68
N LYS A 267 -7.86 9.46 -5.29
CA LYS A 267 -6.83 10.07 -6.17
C LYS A 267 -7.40 10.90 -7.32
N GLY A 268 -8.53 10.48 -7.89
CA GLY A 268 -9.23 11.25 -8.94
C GLY A 268 -9.84 12.54 -8.41
N GLU A 269 -10.55 12.44 -7.28
CA GLU A 269 -11.16 13.59 -6.62
C GLU A 269 -10.13 14.66 -6.23
N ILE A 270 -8.93 14.23 -5.77
CA ILE A 270 -7.83 15.14 -5.45
C ILE A 270 -7.45 16.00 -6.67
N ARG A 271 -7.37 15.42 -7.87
CA ARG A 271 -7.06 16.18 -9.11
C ARG A 271 -8.15 17.21 -9.39
N THR A 272 -9.41 16.82 -9.24
CA THR A 272 -10.55 17.70 -9.42
C THR A 272 -10.56 18.83 -8.39
N ILE A 273 -10.34 18.51 -7.10
CA ILE A 273 -10.20 19.51 -6.03
C ILE A 273 -9.11 20.53 -6.37
N ILE A 274 -7.92 20.06 -6.77
CA ILE A 274 -6.79 20.93 -7.13
C ILE A 274 -7.14 21.81 -8.34
N ALA A 275 -7.81 21.28 -9.36
CA ALA A 275 -8.23 22.03 -10.54
C ALA A 275 -9.24 23.14 -10.19
N VAL A 276 -10.23 22.81 -9.34
CA VAL A 276 -11.25 23.79 -8.88
C VAL A 276 -10.63 24.88 -8.02
N LEU A 277 -9.70 24.53 -7.13
CA LEU A 277 -8.96 25.51 -6.33
C LEU A 277 -8.15 26.48 -7.20
N LYS A 278 -7.53 25.99 -8.29
CA LYS A 278 -6.79 26.81 -9.23
C LYS A 278 -7.68 27.80 -10.00
N ASN A 279 -8.91 27.42 -10.31
CA ASN A 279 -9.88 28.29 -11.00
C ASN A 279 -10.38 29.45 -10.13
N ASN A 280 -10.24 29.34 -8.81
CA ASN A 280 -10.64 30.33 -7.80
C ASN A 280 -12.10 30.80 -7.92
N ASP A 281 -13.00 29.91 -8.35
CA ASP A 281 -14.44 30.16 -8.46
C ASP A 281 -15.14 29.63 -7.19
N ILE A 282 -15.66 30.54 -6.38
CA ILE A 282 -16.31 30.24 -5.09
C ILE A 282 -17.53 29.35 -5.26
N ASP A 283 -18.35 29.59 -6.28
CA ASP A 283 -19.58 28.80 -6.52
C ASP A 283 -19.22 27.38 -6.96
N GLN A 284 -18.21 27.21 -7.79
CA GLN A 284 -17.68 25.90 -8.16
C GLN A 284 -17.10 25.17 -6.93
N MET A 285 -16.32 25.85 -6.11
CA MET A 285 -15.77 25.26 -4.87
C MET A 285 -16.89 24.76 -3.96
N ARG A 286 -17.96 25.55 -3.76
CA ARG A 286 -19.11 25.15 -2.94
C ARG A 286 -19.85 23.95 -3.51
N LYS A 287 -20.10 23.95 -4.82
CA LYS A 287 -20.72 22.82 -5.51
C LYS A 287 -19.88 21.54 -5.35
N HIS A 288 -18.57 21.62 -5.52
CA HIS A 288 -17.68 20.46 -5.33
C HIS A 288 -17.67 19.94 -3.91
N LEU A 289 -17.63 20.83 -2.91
CA LEU A 289 -17.69 20.43 -1.50
C LEU A 289 -19.02 19.74 -1.18
N GLN A 290 -20.12 20.30 -1.63
CA GLN A 290 -21.46 19.71 -1.45
C GLN A 290 -21.56 18.36 -2.17
N ALA A 291 -21.11 18.27 -3.43
CA ALA A 291 -21.14 17.03 -4.23
C ALA A 291 -20.34 15.92 -3.56
N PHE A 292 -19.15 16.21 -3.06
CA PHE A 292 -18.32 15.25 -2.33
C PHE A 292 -19.10 14.59 -1.18
N TRP A 293 -19.81 15.38 -0.38
CA TRP A 293 -20.56 14.85 0.75
C TRP A 293 -21.85 14.13 0.33
N TYR A 294 -22.53 14.57 -0.73
CA TYR A 294 -23.68 13.84 -1.26
C TYR A 294 -23.27 12.49 -1.85
N GLN A 295 -22.13 12.41 -2.53
CA GLN A 295 -21.58 11.15 -3.04
C GLN A 295 -21.15 10.22 -1.91
N THR A 296 -20.54 10.76 -0.84
CA THR A 296 -20.00 9.96 0.27
C THR A 296 -21.10 9.50 1.25
N ALA A 297 -22.10 10.33 1.53
CA ALA A 297 -23.05 10.10 2.63
C ALA A 297 -24.53 10.22 2.24
N GLY A 298 -24.83 10.47 0.96
CA GLY A 298 -26.21 10.54 0.45
C GLY A 298 -27.09 11.52 1.23
N SER A 299 -28.22 11.08 1.74
CA SER A 299 -29.15 11.91 2.53
C SER A 299 -28.56 12.43 3.85
N ASN A 300 -27.45 11.87 4.32
CA ASN A 300 -26.78 12.29 5.56
C ASN A 300 -25.60 13.26 5.30
N ALA A 301 -25.46 13.76 4.06
CA ALA A 301 -24.37 14.59 3.57
C ALA A 301 -24.05 15.78 4.48
N TYR A 302 -25.06 16.58 4.83
CA TYR A 302 -24.87 17.77 5.64
C TYR A 302 -24.40 17.46 7.08
N ALA A 303 -24.97 16.44 7.70
CA ALA A 303 -24.56 16.04 9.04
C ALA A 303 -23.10 15.51 9.07
N GLN A 304 -22.72 14.75 8.06
CA GLN A 304 -21.32 14.27 7.91
C GLN A 304 -20.36 15.44 7.63
N TRP A 305 -20.77 16.40 6.81
CA TRP A 305 -20.01 17.62 6.59
C TRP A 305 -19.75 18.38 7.88
N ILE A 306 -20.79 18.63 8.70
CA ILE A 306 -20.64 19.36 9.96
C ILE A 306 -19.72 18.61 10.94
N SER A 307 -19.85 17.28 11.01
CA SER A 307 -18.95 16.44 11.82
C SER A 307 -17.49 16.55 11.34
N TYR A 308 -17.28 16.48 10.05
CA TYR A 308 -15.95 16.60 9.45
C TYR A 308 -15.35 18.00 9.66
N GLN A 309 -16.15 19.06 9.50
CA GLN A 309 -15.73 20.43 9.77
C GLN A 309 -15.21 20.60 11.20
N GLN A 310 -15.86 19.95 12.18
CA GLN A 310 -15.39 19.95 13.57
C GLN A 310 -14.05 19.23 13.72
N GLN A 311 -13.86 18.12 13.00
CA GLN A 311 -12.58 17.41 13.01
C GLN A 311 -11.47 18.26 12.37
N VAL A 312 -11.73 18.93 11.26
CA VAL A 312 -10.79 19.86 10.61
C VAL A 312 -10.38 20.97 11.56
N ARG A 313 -11.32 21.59 12.28
CA ARG A 313 -11.02 22.61 13.30
C ARG A 313 -10.19 22.08 14.45
N SER A 314 -10.44 20.83 14.89
CA SER A 314 -9.65 20.19 15.92
C SER A 314 -8.23 19.92 15.45
N VAL A 315 -8.09 19.39 14.24
CA VAL A 315 -6.79 19.12 13.61
C VAL A 315 -5.99 20.41 13.42
N GLU A 316 -6.66 21.49 13.01
CA GLU A 316 -6.05 22.82 12.91
C GLU A 316 -5.48 23.26 14.26
N ARG A 317 -6.28 23.19 15.30
CA ARG A 317 -5.88 23.61 16.64
C ARG A 317 -4.69 22.81 17.22
N TYR A 318 -4.62 21.49 16.93
CA TYR A 318 -3.62 20.61 17.57
C TYR A 318 -2.36 20.42 16.73
N TYR A 319 -2.47 20.50 15.40
CA TYR A 319 -1.39 20.07 14.52
C TYR A 319 -0.89 21.14 13.55
N ALA A 320 -1.61 22.24 13.36
CA ALA A 320 -1.13 23.36 12.54
C ALA A 320 0.17 23.94 13.11
N ASN A 321 0.98 24.49 12.23
CA ASN A 321 2.20 25.22 12.59
C ASN A 321 2.34 26.46 11.69
N ASN A 322 3.41 27.23 11.86
CA ASN A 322 3.62 28.49 11.13
C ASN A 322 3.77 28.32 9.60
N TYR A 323 3.88 27.10 9.09
CA TYR A 323 4.16 26.80 7.68
C TYR A 323 3.10 25.94 7.02
N MET A 324 2.27 25.23 7.80
CA MET A 324 1.31 24.24 7.33
C MET A 324 0.02 24.32 8.11
N GLU A 325 -1.10 24.28 7.42
CA GLU A 325 -2.42 24.06 8.00
C GLU A 325 -2.47 22.67 8.66
N GLY A 326 -3.35 22.52 9.67
CA GLY A 326 -3.40 21.27 10.42
C GLY A 326 -3.62 20.03 9.56
N PHE A 327 -4.50 20.09 8.57
CA PHE A 327 -4.80 18.98 7.67
C PHE A 327 -3.66 18.64 6.69
N GLN A 328 -2.72 19.58 6.47
CA GLN A 328 -1.54 19.37 5.62
C GLN A 328 -0.41 18.64 6.36
N THR A 329 -0.45 18.63 7.70
CA THR A 329 0.52 17.87 8.50
C THR A 329 0.24 16.37 8.42
N ASP A 330 1.27 15.53 8.56
CA ASP A 330 1.09 14.08 8.55
C ASP A 330 0.15 13.58 9.65
N ARG A 331 0.22 14.18 10.86
CA ARG A 331 -0.69 13.84 11.96
C ARG A 331 -2.12 14.23 11.65
N GLY A 332 -2.34 15.44 11.12
CA GLY A 332 -3.66 15.91 10.75
C GLY A 332 -4.27 15.09 9.60
N ARG A 333 -3.46 14.77 8.59
CA ARG A 333 -3.85 13.91 7.49
C ARG A 333 -4.32 12.52 7.98
N VAL A 334 -3.54 11.88 8.85
CA VAL A 334 -3.87 10.56 9.40
C VAL A 334 -5.12 10.64 10.28
N TYR A 335 -5.24 11.69 11.11
CA TYR A 335 -6.43 11.91 11.94
C TYR A 335 -7.70 12.07 11.11
N LEU A 336 -7.68 12.88 10.06
CA LEU A 336 -8.84 13.09 9.18
C LEU A 336 -9.21 11.84 8.39
N LYS A 337 -8.21 11.08 7.95
CA LYS A 337 -8.42 9.87 7.13
C LYS A 337 -8.93 8.67 7.95
N TYR A 338 -8.42 8.48 9.16
CA TYR A 338 -8.68 7.28 9.96
C TYR A 338 -9.42 7.53 11.26
N GLY A 339 -9.69 8.81 11.56
CA GLY A 339 -10.32 9.21 12.81
C GLY A 339 -9.34 9.37 13.97
N GLN A 340 -9.90 9.55 15.17
CA GLN A 340 -9.13 9.65 16.40
C GLN A 340 -8.50 8.29 16.75
N PRO A 341 -7.20 8.22 17.09
CA PRO A 341 -6.58 7.01 17.57
C PRO A 341 -7.15 6.59 18.95
N ASN A 342 -7.18 5.29 19.22
CA ASN A 342 -7.61 4.74 20.50
C ASN A 342 -6.63 5.09 21.62
N SER A 343 -5.33 5.11 21.31
CA SER A 343 -4.30 5.54 22.24
C SER A 343 -3.14 6.22 21.51
N ILE A 344 -2.46 7.12 22.22
CA ILE A 344 -1.27 7.83 21.76
C ILE A 344 -0.17 7.67 22.81
N VAL A 345 0.96 7.10 22.39
CA VAL A 345 2.18 7.10 23.20
C VAL A 345 3.05 8.26 22.74
N VAL A 346 3.35 9.18 23.63
CA VAL A 346 4.15 10.38 23.34
C VAL A 346 5.49 10.29 24.04
N LYS A 347 6.57 10.55 23.32
CA LYS A 347 7.92 10.65 23.83
C LYS A 347 8.55 11.95 23.35
N GLU A 348 8.43 13.01 24.15
CA GLU A 348 8.90 14.36 23.79
C GLU A 348 10.42 14.52 23.98
N SER A 349 11.00 13.83 24.93
CA SER A 349 12.42 13.93 25.19
C SER A 349 13.05 12.56 25.45
N SER A 350 14.06 12.25 24.68
CA SER A 350 14.96 11.10 24.88
C SER A 350 16.37 11.55 24.56
N PRO A 351 17.37 11.13 25.35
CA PRO A 351 18.77 11.43 25.03
C PRO A 351 19.24 10.81 23.72
N SER A 352 18.63 9.69 23.29
CA SER A 352 19.08 8.86 22.19
C SER A 352 18.13 8.81 21.01
N GLU A 353 16.88 9.23 21.16
CA GLU A 353 15.86 9.15 20.11
C GLU A 353 15.33 10.55 19.78
N TYR A 354 14.93 10.76 18.51
CA TYR A 354 14.13 11.93 18.17
C TYR A 354 12.79 11.90 18.92
N PRO A 355 12.17 13.06 19.23
CA PRO A 355 10.79 13.10 19.72
C PRO A 355 9.87 12.32 18.78
N TYR A 356 9.00 11.47 19.32
CA TYR A 356 8.10 10.66 18.52
C TYR A 356 6.75 10.42 19.20
N GLU A 357 5.76 10.08 18.39
CA GLU A 357 4.45 9.61 18.80
C GLU A 357 4.13 8.29 18.13
N ILE A 358 3.50 7.36 18.86
CA ILE A 358 2.92 6.14 18.30
C ILE A 358 1.43 6.21 18.51
N TRP A 359 0.68 6.27 17.39
CA TRP A 359 -0.76 6.23 17.40
C TRP A 359 -1.24 4.80 17.18
N VAL A 360 -2.14 4.35 18.01
CA VAL A 360 -2.69 3.00 17.99
C VAL A 360 -4.18 3.07 17.67
N TYR A 361 -4.59 2.27 16.69
CA TYR A 361 -5.96 2.08 16.29
C TYR A 361 -6.35 0.61 16.48
N ASP A 362 -7.32 0.33 17.35
CA ASP A 362 -7.81 -1.02 17.56
C ASP A 362 -8.50 -1.54 16.30
N LYS A 363 -9.24 -0.66 15.61
CA LYS A 363 -9.96 -0.99 14.38
C LYS A 363 -10.05 0.19 13.42
N ILE A 364 -9.71 -0.05 12.15
CA ILE A 364 -9.92 0.87 11.02
C ILE A 364 -10.62 0.09 9.91
N GLY A 365 -11.93 0.31 9.69
CA GLY A 365 -12.70 -0.47 8.73
C GLY A 365 -12.62 -1.97 9.02
N ILE A 366 -12.01 -2.74 8.11
CA ILE A 366 -11.79 -4.19 8.26
C ILE A 366 -10.45 -4.54 8.95
N TYR A 367 -9.58 -3.57 9.15
CA TYR A 367 -8.24 -3.76 9.71
C TYR A 367 -8.25 -3.60 11.22
N SER A 368 -7.51 -4.45 11.92
CA SER A 368 -7.34 -4.40 13.37
C SER A 368 -5.88 -4.11 13.75
N ASN A 369 -5.69 -3.52 14.93
CA ASN A 369 -4.38 -3.29 15.56
C ASN A 369 -3.38 -2.58 14.65
N LYS A 370 -3.76 -1.43 14.08
CA LYS A 370 -2.89 -0.62 13.20
C LYS A 370 -2.17 0.48 13.97
N ARG A 371 -0.93 0.72 13.61
CA ARG A 371 -0.07 1.71 14.25
C ARG A 371 0.51 2.68 13.24
N PHE A 372 0.70 3.92 13.70
CA PHE A 372 1.38 4.98 12.98
C PHE A 372 2.45 5.58 13.88
N VAL A 373 3.67 5.67 13.39
CA VAL A 373 4.81 6.25 14.10
C VAL A 373 5.15 7.58 13.45
N PHE A 374 5.04 8.64 14.23
CA PHE A 374 5.44 10.00 13.82
C PHE A 374 6.67 10.42 14.61
N TYR A 375 7.56 11.18 13.99
CA TYR A 375 8.75 11.71 14.65
C TYR A 375 9.01 13.17 14.27
N ASN A 376 9.69 13.90 15.13
CA ASN A 376 10.08 15.27 14.90
C ASN A 376 11.59 15.36 14.62
N PRO A 377 12.01 15.44 13.34
CA PRO A 377 13.43 15.46 12.97
C PRO A 377 14.12 16.81 13.22
N ASP A 378 13.39 17.92 13.26
CA ASP A 378 13.95 19.26 13.34
C ASP A 378 14.08 19.79 14.79
N LEU A 379 13.43 19.16 15.76
CA LEU A 379 13.46 19.48 17.20
C LEU A 379 12.98 20.90 17.56
N VAL A 380 12.62 21.73 16.61
CA VAL A 380 12.28 23.14 16.78
C VAL A 380 10.79 23.38 16.58
N THR A 381 10.24 22.80 15.53
CA THR A 381 8.82 22.92 15.19
C THR A 381 8.03 21.72 15.72
N ASN A 382 6.72 21.88 15.89
CA ASN A 382 5.83 20.76 16.23
C ASN A 382 5.48 19.92 14.99
N ASN A 383 6.36 19.90 13.98
CA ASN A 383 6.11 19.21 12.72
C ASN A 383 6.57 17.74 12.79
N HIS A 384 5.71 16.88 13.32
CA HIS A 384 5.93 15.45 13.34
C HIS A 384 5.58 14.86 11.97
N ARG A 385 6.55 14.18 11.36
CA ARG A 385 6.40 13.49 10.07
C ARG A 385 6.08 12.02 10.27
N LEU A 386 5.29 11.45 9.41
CA LEU A 386 5.04 10.00 9.39
C LEU A 386 6.34 9.27 9.06
N LEU A 387 6.78 8.43 9.97
CA LEU A 387 8.01 7.64 9.84
C LEU A 387 7.73 6.19 9.42
N HIS A 388 6.65 5.62 9.95
CA HIS A 388 6.26 4.25 9.68
C HIS A 388 4.77 4.03 9.98
N SER A 389 4.14 3.13 9.23
CA SER A 389 2.85 2.57 9.56
C SER A 389 2.77 1.10 9.13
N ASP A 390 1.97 0.30 9.85
CA ASP A 390 1.54 -1.03 9.42
C ASP A 390 0.17 -1.03 8.70
N MET A 391 -0.39 0.17 8.46
CA MET A 391 -1.60 0.33 7.67
C MET A 391 -1.29 0.19 6.18
N ILE A 392 -2.11 -0.57 5.46
CA ILE A 392 -1.99 -0.76 4.01
C ILE A 392 -2.24 0.58 3.30
N GLY A 393 -1.41 0.87 2.31
CA GLY A 393 -1.46 2.14 1.56
C GLY A 393 -0.76 3.32 2.23
N GLU A 394 -0.18 3.14 3.41
CA GLU A 394 0.62 4.14 4.11
C GLU A 394 2.12 3.80 4.07
N LEU A 395 2.97 4.76 4.49
CA LEU A 395 4.41 4.60 4.49
C LEU A 395 4.86 3.43 5.38
N LYS A 396 5.36 2.37 4.77
CA LYS A 396 5.93 1.23 5.47
C LYS A 396 7.46 1.33 5.47
N ASN A 397 8.06 1.62 6.63
CA ASN A 397 9.49 1.76 6.79
C ASN A 397 10.00 0.79 7.88
N PRO A 398 10.54 -0.37 7.50
CA PRO A 398 11.04 -1.35 8.47
C PRO A 398 12.21 -0.84 9.33
N ALA A 399 12.97 0.14 8.83
CA ALA A 399 14.13 0.72 9.51
C ALA A 399 13.79 1.94 10.39
N TRP A 400 12.51 2.18 10.69
CA TRP A 400 12.06 3.36 11.43
C TRP A 400 12.75 3.55 12.80
N GLN A 401 13.03 2.46 13.52
CA GLN A 401 13.73 2.50 14.81
C GLN A 401 15.16 3.00 14.67
N GLN A 402 15.87 2.58 13.61
CA GLN A 402 17.21 3.07 13.31
C GLN A 402 17.24 4.56 13.00
N ILE A 403 16.18 5.07 12.38
CA ILE A 403 16.06 6.51 12.09
C ILE A 403 15.85 7.28 13.39
N LEU A 404 15.01 6.79 14.30
CA LEU A 404 14.80 7.45 15.60
C LEU A 404 16.09 7.62 16.40
N VAL A 405 16.96 6.60 16.45
CA VAL A 405 18.20 6.65 17.22
C VAL A 405 19.34 7.44 16.55
N ARG A 406 19.18 7.87 15.30
CA ARG A 406 20.20 8.69 14.58
C ARG A 406 20.45 10.07 15.21
N ARG A 407 19.63 10.51 16.15
CA ARG A 407 19.79 11.82 16.81
C ARG A 407 21.19 12.06 17.36
N ASN A 408 21.85 11.02 17.89
CA ASN A 408 23.15 11.13 18.58
C ASN A 408 24.33 10.51 17.82
N THR A 409 24.10 9.90 16.65
CA THR A 409 25.17 9.31 15.85
C THR A 409 25.75 10.33 14.88
N VAL A 410 26.67 11.15 15.34
CA VAL A 410 27.43 12.09 14.48
C VAL A 410 28.42 11.35 13.58
N ASN A 411 28.86 10.13 13.96
CA ASN A 411 29.76 9.26 13.19
C ASN A 411 29.46 7.79 13.56
N GLY A 412 28.32 7.26 13.16
CA GLY A 412 28.09 5.82 13.25
C GLY A 412 28.98 5.11 12.24
N THR A 413 29.89 4.25 12.66
CA THR A 413 30.55 3.28 11.80
C THR A 413 29.46 2.42 11.16
N VAL A 414 29.44 2.41 9.83
CA VAL A 414 28.49 1.69 8.97
C VAL A 414 28.51 0.17 9.20
N ASP A 415 29.45 -0.32 10.00
CA ASP A 415 29.81 -1.73 10.11
C ASP A 415 29.30 -2.44 11.36
N ASP A 416 28.44 -1.82 12.19
CA ASP A 416 27.89 -2.50 13.36
C ASP A 416 26.43 -2.91 13.18
N PRO A 417 26.13 -4.12 12.68
CA PRO A 417 24.77 -4.64 12.54
C PRO A 417 24.08 -4.93 13.88
N THR A 418 24.82 -4.86 15.01
CA THR A 418 24.28 -5.18 16.34
C THR A 418 23.51 -4.02 16.96
N MET A 419 23.51 -2.83 16.37
CA MET A 419 22.77 -1.66 16.84
C MET A 419 21.23 -1.78 16.73
N MET A 420 20.68 -2.87 16.23
CA MET A 420 19.23 -3.11 16.17
C MET A 420 18.54 -3.23 17.54
N ASN A 421 19.29 -3.41 18.63
CA ASN A 421 18.75 -3.64 19.98
C ASN A 421 19.39 -2.79 21.06
N VAL A 422 19.95 -1.63 20.73
CA VAL A 422 20.63 -0.84 21.74
C VAL A 422 19.62 -0.14 22.63
N LYS A 423 19.27 -0.76 23.75
CA LYS A 423 18.60 -0.15 24.90
C LYS A 423 19.50 0.85 25.65
N HIS A 424 20.50 1.42 24.98
CA HIS A 424 21.41 2.38 25.59
C HIS A 424 20.74 3.77 25.67
N PHE A 425 20.83 4.39 26.80
CA PHE A 425 20.38 5.77 27.08
C PHE A 425 18.87 6.05 26.89
N GLY A 426 18.00 5.08 27.21
CA GLY A 426 16.56 5.33 27.30
C GLY A 426 15.76 5.20 25.99
N GLY A 427 16.30 4.55 24.98
CA GLY A 427 15.58 4.17 23.75
C GLY A 427 14.58 3.06 24.04
N ASN A 428 13.26 3.34 23.97
CA ASN A 428 12.17 2.42 24.30
C ASN A 428 11.15 2.27 23.18
N SER A 429 11.44 2.79 21.99
CA SER A 429 10.48 2.81 20.86
C SER A 429 9.99 1.42 20.47
N SER A 430 10.86 0.40 20.49
CA SER A 430 10.48 -1.00 20.23
C SER A 430 9.52 -1.57 21.24
N ASP A 431 9.75 -1.28 22.52
CA ASP A 431 8.94 -1.80 23.61
C ASP A 431 7.53 -1.18 23.56
N PHE A 432 7.44 0.12 23.36
CA PHE A 432 6.16 0.81 23.20
C PHE A 432 5.38 0.38 21.95
N TYR A 433 6.06 0.14 20.84
CA TYR A 433 5.39 -0.33 19.62
C TYR A 433 4.79 -1.73 19.78
N ARG A 434 5.40 -2.60 20.59
CA ARG A 434 4.91 -3.96 20.85
C ARG A 434 3.87 -4.05 21.97
N GLN A 435 3.89 -3.13 22.90
CA GLN A 435 3.05 -3.17 24.10
C GLN A 435 1.60 -2.77 23.80
N TYR A 436 1.38 -1.97 22.81
CA TYR A 436 0.07 -1.49 22.34
C TYR A 436 -0.17 -1.99 20.92
#